data_e9869bd939414a90f8fcd6bd9e623a8a
#
_entry.id   e9869bd939414a90f8fcd6bd9e623a8a
#
_cell.length_a   1.000
_cell.length_b   1.000
_cell.length_c   1.000
_cell.angle_alpha   90.00
_cell.angle_beta   90.00
_cell.angle_gamma   90.00
#
_symmetry.space_group_name_H-M   'P 1'
#
loop_
_entity.id
_entity.type
_entity.pdbx_description
1 polymer ?
#
loop_
_entity_poly.entity_id
_entity_poly.type
_entity_poly.pdbx_seq_one_letter_code
_entity_poly.pdbx_strand_id
1 'polypeptide(L)'
;MTQIAPITFATRFRGFLPVVIDVETGGFNSQTDALLEIAAVFLEMRSDGTLARGETTRYHVKPFPGANMEAASLAVNGIDPHHPLRPAILEEDALQRIFRQVRDAIRAADCTRAVLVGHNAFFDLNFLNAAVARAQVKRNPFHPFSSFDTATLGGVAFGQTVLMRATLAAGLEWDTASAHSAAYDAERTADLFCTVCNQFQGVFEASRRRLASMGPLEVEPSPTGEASPTREVSPSGEPSSSSDPSASGAPEP
;
A
#
# COMPACT_ATOMS: atom_id res chain seq x y z
N MET A 1 18.58 -33.80 -13.31
CA MET A 1 18.55 -32.67 -12.36
C MET A 1 17.71 -31.59 -13.00
N THR A 2 16.56 -31.25 -12.43
CA THR A 2 15.69 -30.19 -12.95
C THR A 2 16.41 -28.86 -12.73
N GLN A 3 16.72 -28.15 -13.81
CA GLN A 3 17.37 -26.84 -13.74
C GLN A 3 16.40 -25.85 -13.10
N ILE A 4 16.74 -25.31 -11.93
CA ILE A 4 15.93 -24.31 -11.26
C ILE A 4 16.06 -22.99 -12.02
N ALA A 5 14.93 -22.39 -12.43
CA ALA A 5 14.90 -21.13 -13.15
C ALA A 5 15.65 -20.00 -12.42
N PRO A 6 16.20 -18.99 -13.10
CA PRO A 6 16.86 -17.86 -12.45
C PRO A 6 15.91 -17.12 -11.48
N ILE A 7 16.48 -16.44 -10.49
CA ILE A 7 15.71 -15.59 -9.58
C ILE A 7 15.40 -14.30 -10.32
N THR A 8 14.12 -14.01 -10.49
CA THR A 8 13.56 -12.77 -11.05
C THR A 8 12.44 -12.28 -10.15
N PHE A 9 11.95 -11.07 -10.32
CA PHE A 9 10.75 -10.61 -9.60
C PHE A 9 9.57 -11.58 -9.79
N ALA A 10 9.33 -12.00 -11.03
CA ALA A 10 8.26 -12.93 -11.36
C ALA A 10 8.39 -14.26 -10.63
N THR A 11 9.60 -14.83 -10.52
CA THR A 11 9.82 -16.11 -9.82
C THR A 11 9.87 -15.96 -8.31
N ARG A 12 10.33 -14.81 -7.80
CA ARG A 12 10.46 -14.58 -6.36
C ARG A 12 9.14 -14.21 -5.69
N PHE A 13 8.29 -13.45 -6.38
CA PHE A 13 7.05 -12.91 -5.84
C PHE A 13 5.81 -13.40 -6.60
N ARG A 14 5.87 -14.61 -7.17
CA ARG A 14 4.72 -15.28 -7.82
C ARG A 14 4.08 -14.42 -8.92
N GLY A 15 4.92 -13.81 -9.78
CA GLY A 15 4.45 -12.94 -10.87
C GLY A 15 4.06 -11.54 -10.44
N PHE A 16 4.27 -11.15 -9.19
CA PHE A 16 4.04 -9.80 -8.71
C PHE A 16 5.33 -8.97 -8.68
N LEU A 17 5.19 -7.68 -8.98
CA LEU A 17 6.25 -6.69 -8.83
C LEU A 17 6.04 -5.91 -7.53
N PRO A 18 6.92 -6.03 -6.53
CA PRO A 18 6.88 -5.16 -5.35
C PRO A 18 7.22 -3.73 -5.75
N VAL A 19 6.36 -2.77 -5.38
CA VAL A 19 6.59 -1.33 -5.55
C VAL A 19 6.26 -0.66 -4.23
N VAL A 20 7.21 0.09 -3.70
CA VAL A 20 7.01 0.79 -2.43
C VAL A 20 6.17 2.03 -2.68
N ILE A 21 5.14 2.22 -1.86
CA ILE A 21 4.32 3.43 -1.84
C ILE A 21 4.30 3.94 -0.41
N ASP A 22 4.46 5.24 -0.27
CA ASP A 22 4.29 5.97 0.96
C ASP A 22 3.48 7.24 0.69
N VAL A 23 2.61 7.62 1.63
CA VAL A 23 1.71 8.76 1.49
C VAL A 23 1.75 9.68 2.70
N GLU A 24 1.76 11.00 2.44
CA GLU A 24 1.47 12.01 3.45
C GLU A 24 0.03 12.50 3.30
N THR A 25 -0.67 12.62 4.42
CA THR A 25 -2.12 12.83 4.42
C THR A 25 -2.55 13.94 5.37
N GLY A 26 -3.76 14.44 5.17
CA GLY A 26 -4.41 15.39 6.06
C GLY A 26 -5.05 14.75 7.30
N GLY A 27 -4.96 13.44 7.47
CA GLY A 27 -5.58 12.70 8.57
C GLY A 27 -5.52 11.20 8.34
N PHE A 28 -6.31 10.42 9.09
CA PHE A 28 -6.26 8.97 9.07
C PHE A 28 -7.38 8.30 8.26
N ASN A 29 -8.41 9.04 7.88
CA ASN A 29 -9.55 8.52 7.15
C ASN A 29 -9.39 8.73 5.64
N SER A 30 -9.04 7.69 4.92
CA SER A 30 -8.81 7.74 3.47
C SER A 30 -10.03 8.20 2.64
N GLN A 31 -11.25 8.15 3.20
CA GLN A 31 -12.46 8.57 2.49
C GLN A 31 -12.68 10.08 2.57
N THR A 32 -12.25 10.71 3.65
CA THR A 32 -12.53 12.13 3.94
C THR A 32 -11.30 13.01 3.94
N ASP A 33 -10.13 12.44 4.23
CA ASP A 33 -8.93 13.21 4.47
C ASP A 33 -8.08 13.34 3.20
N ALA A 34 -7.40 14.47 3.08
CA ALA A 34 -6.61 14.77 1.89
C ALA A 34 -5.42 13.82 1.74
N LEU A 35 -5.18 13.32 0.53
CA LEU A 35 -3.87 12.85 0.10
C LEU A 35 -3.05 14.08 -0.27
N LEU A 36 -1.93 14.30 0.42
CA LEU A 36 -1.11 15.50 0.25
C LEU A 36 0.19 15.25 -0.50
N GLU A 37 0.83 14.12 -0.28
CA GLU A 37 2.02 13.69 -1.03
C GLU A 37 1.93 12.18 -1.27
N ILE A 38 2.46 11.73 -2.39
CA ILE A 38 2.62 10.31 -2.72
C ILE A 38 3.99 10.08 -3.32
N ALA A 39 4.70 9.09 -2.80
CA ALA A 39 5.96 8.61 -3.35
C ALA A 39 5.85 7.16 -3.79
N ALA A 40 6.58 6.82 -4.86
CA ALA A 40 6.75 5.48 -5.33
C ALA A 40 8.24 5.18 -5.50
N VAL A 41 8.72 4.08 -4.90
CA VAL A 41 10.10 3.60 -5.07
C VAL A 41 10.07 2.26 -5.79
N PHE A 42 10.77 2.21 -6.92
CA PHE A 42 10.97 0.99 -7.68
C PHE A 42 12.16 0.22 -7.13
N LEU A 43 12.08 -1.09 -7.19
CA LEU A 43 13.16 -1.96 -6.72
C LEU A 43 13.92 -2.52 -7.92
N GLU A 44 15.20 -2.77 -7.72
CA GLU A 44 16.08 -3.43 -8.67
C GLU A 44 16.45 -4.82 -8.17
N MET A 45 16.53 -5.77 -9.08
CA MET A 45 17.03 -7.10 -8.77
C MET A 45 18.38 -7.29 -9.47
N ARG A 46 19.39 -7.60 -8.67
CA ARG A 46 20.75 -7.88 -9.15
C ARG A 46 20.83 -9.29 -9.73
N SER A 47 21.88 -9.57 -10.46
CA SER A 47 22.12 -10.87 -11.11
C SER A 47 22.23 -12.05 -10.13
N ASP A 48 22.59 -11.78 -8.87
CA ASP A 48 22.64 -12.76 -7.78
C ASP A 48 21.27 -12.97 -7.10
N GLY A 49 20.22 -12.27 -7.56
CA GLY A 49 18.86 -12.32 -6.99
C GLY A 49 18.65 -11.45 -5.76
N THR A 50 19.65 -10.66 -5.34
CA THR A 50 19.47 -9.67 -4.27
C THR A 50 18.73 -8.47 -4.76
N LEU A 51 18.02 -7.79 -3.84
CA LEU A 51 17.26 -6.58 -4.13
C LEU A 51 18.04 -5.34 -3.70
N ALA A 52 17.82 -4.26 -4.43
CA ALA A 52 18.27 -2.93 -4.08
C ALA A 52 17.16 -1.91 -4.35
N ARG A 53 17.24 -0.76 -3.68
CA ARG A 53 16.42 0.39 -4.00
C ARG A 53 16.85 0.95 -5.35
N GLY A 54 15.86 1.25 -6.19
CA GLY A 54 16.03 1.89 -7.49
C GLY A 54 15.51 3.32 -7.50
N GLU A 55 14.85 3.71 -8.59
CA GLU A 55 14.35 5.06 -8.82
C GLU A 55 13.20 5.43 -7.88
N THR A 56 13.20 6.68 -7.40
CA THR A 56 12.13 7.29 -6.61
C THR A 56 11.39 8.33 -7.43
N THR A 57 10.08 8.26 -7.44
CA THR A 57 9.18 9.27 -8.01
C THR A 57 8.25 9.77 -6.92
N ARG A 58 8.06 11.11 -6.83
CA ARG A 58 7.12 11.69 -5.89
C ARG A 58 6.30 12.82 -6.51
N TYR A 59 5.10 13.03 -5.97
CA TYR A 59 4.24 14.14 -6.33
C TYR A 59 3.58 14.74 -5.11
N HIS A 60 3.60 16.09 -5.01
CA HIS A 60 2.71 16.81 -4.13
C HIS A 60 1.32 16.80 -4.76
N VAL A 61 0.31 16.52 -3.95
CA VAL A 61 -1.08 16.35 -4.40
C VAL A 61 -1.94 17.48 -3.83
N LYS A 62 -2.76 18.08 -4.67
CA LYS A 62 -3.75 19.07 -4.23
C LYS A 62 -4.87 18.37 -3.48
N PRO A 63 -5.29 18.87 -2.30
CA PRO A 63 -6.49 18.37 -1.63
C PRO A 63 -7.69 18.35 -2.58
N PHE A 64 -8.47 17.29 -2.55
CA PHE A 64 -9.73 17.25 -3.30
C PHE A 64 -10.77 18.20 -2.67
N PRO A 65 -11.77 18.69 -3.42
CA PRO A 65 -12.78 19.58 -2.88
C PRO A 65 -13.52 18.97 -1.67
N GLY A 66 -13.51 19.70 -0.55
CA GLY A 66 -14.12 19.23 0.71
C GLY A 66 -13.27 18.24 1.52
N ALA A 67 -12.03 18.01 1.14
CA ALA A 67 -11.12 17.17 1.91
C ALA A 67 -10.87 17.73 3.31
N ASN A 68 -10.88 16.88 4.30
CA ASN A 68 -10.49 17.22 5.66
C ASN A 68 -8.96 17.27 5.79
N MET A 69 -8.48 18.19 6.63
CA MET A 69 -7.06 18.36 6.95
C MET A 69 -6.92 18.66 8.45
N GLU A 70 -6.52 17.66 9.20
CA GLU A 70 -6.33 17.75 10.64
C GLU A 70 -5.04 18.50 10.98
N ALA A 71 -5.14 19.51 11.84
CA ALA A 71 -3.96 20.29 12.24
C ALA A 71 -2.84 19.43 12.85
N ALA A 72 -3.21 18.36 13.55
CA ALA A 72 -2.24 17.42 14.13
C ALA A 72 -1.45 16.68 13.02
N SER A 73 -2.11 16.22 11.96
CA SER A 73 -1.46 15.54 10.84
C SER A 73 -0.56 16.49 10.06
N LEU A 74 -1.01 17.72 9.80
CA LEU A 74 -0.21 18.75 9.14
C LEU A 74 1.00 19.17 9.98
N ALA A 75 0.89 19.16 11.31
CA ALA A 75 2.03 19.46 12.19
C ALA A 75 3.09 18.34 12.15
N VAL A 76 2.70 17.09 11.92
CA VAL A 76 3.62 15.95 11.81
C VAL A 76 4.38 15.98 10.49
N ASN A 77 3.68 16.12 9.36
CA ASN A 77 4.33 16.09 8.04
C ASN A 77 4.85 17.45 7.56
N GLY A 78 4.55 18.54 8.28
CA GLY A 78 5.05 19.88 7.96
C GLY A 78 4.52 20.45 6.64
N ILE A 79 3.50 19.85 6.04
CA ILE A 79 2.96 20.28 4.75
C ILE A 79 1.99 21.44 4.97
N ASP A 80 2.27 22.59 4.31
CA ASP A 80 1.26 23.64 4.09
C ASP A 80 0.54 23.36 2.76
N PRO A 81 -0.70 22.84 2.80
CA PRO A 81 -1.44 22.48 1.57
C PRO A 81 -1.75 23.67 0.68
N HIS A 82 -1.77 24.87 1.25
CA HIS A 82 -2.15 26.11 0.58
C HIS A 82 -0.95 26.99 0.21
N HIS A 83 0.27 26.55 0.46
CA HIS A 83 1.47 27.31 0.13
C HIS A 83 1.52 27.64 -1.37
N PRO A 84 1.65 28.92 -1.76
CA PRO A 84 1.51 29.33 -3.17
C PRO A 84 2.60 28.78 -4.10
N LEU A 85 3.76 28.41 -3.57
CA LEU A 85 4.86 27.84 -4.35
C LEU A 85 4.90 26.30 -4.30
N ARG A 86 3.91 25.65 -3.68
CA ARG A 86 3.87 24.21 -3.62
C ARG A 86 3.53 23.66 -5.01
N PRO A 87 4.40 22.83 -5.64
CA PRO A 87 4.20 22.32 -6.99
C PRO A 87 3.20 21.15 -7.01
N ALA A 88 2.04 21.34 -6.35
CA ALA A 88 1.02 20.30 -6.22
C ALA A 88 0.20 20.16 -7.49
N ILE A 89 -0.01 18.91 -7.91
CA ILE A 89 -0.86 18.54 -9.06
C ILE A 89 -2.16 17.89 -8.59
N LEU A 90 -3.09 17.66 -9.50
CA LEU A 90 -4.33 16.97 -9.17
C LEU A 90 -4.05 15.51 -8.80
N GLU A 91 -4.88 14.96 -7.94
CA GLU A 91 -4.79 13.55 -7.50
C GLU A 91 -4.81 12.60 -8.70
N GLU A 92 -5.67 12.85 -9.68
CA GLU A 92 -5.74 12.08 -10.92
C GLU A 92 -4.40 12.09 -11.68
N ASP A 93 -3.79 13.26 -11.84
CA ASP A 93 -2.52 13.41 -12.57
C ASP A 93 -1.38 12.67 -11.89
N ALA A 94 -1.29 12.77 -10.56
CA ALA A 94 -0.28 12.07 -9.77
C ALA A 94 -0.41 10.54 -9.93
N LEU A 95 -1.63 10.02 -9.75
CA LEU A 95 -1.92 8.60 -9.90
C LEU A 95 -1.65 8.11 -11.31
N GLN A 96 -2.08 8.83 -12.35
CA GLN A 96 -1.85 8.44 -13.74
C GLN A 96 -0.37 8.36 -14.08
N ARG A 97 0.45 9.29 -13.59
CA ARG A 97 1.90 9.30 -13.81
C ARG A 97 2.58 8.12 -13.12
N ILE A 98 2.31 7.88 -11.83
CA ILE A 98 2.84 6.73 -11.09
C ILE A 98 2.38 5.42 -11.75
N PHE A 99 1.10 5.28 -12.07
CA PHE A 99 0.57 4.05 -12.64
C PHE A 99 1.12 3.74 -14.03
N ARG A 100 1.50 4.76 -14.80
CA ARG A 100 2.22 4.54 -16.07
C ARG A 100 3.57 3.90 -15.81
N GLN A 101 4.37 4.49 -14.92
CA GLN A 101 5.69 3.95 -14.55
C GLN A 101 5.60 2.53 -13.99
N VAL A 102 4.62 2.28 -13.10
CA VAL A 102 4.39 0.95 -12.53
C VAL A 102 4.03 -0.08 -13.62
N ARG A 103 3.17 0.28 -14.58
CA ARG A 103 2.84 -0.63 -15.70
C ARG A 103 4.04 -0.90 -16.60
N ASP A 104 4.90 0.11 -16.81
CA ASP A 104 6.13 -0.06 -17.59
C ASP A 104 7.10 -0.99 -16.85
N ALA A 105 7.26 -0.83 -15.54
CA ALA A 105 8.08 -1.70 -14.70
C ALA A 105 7.54 -3.14 -14.62
N ILE A 106 6.21 -3.32 -14.54
CA ILE A 106 5.57 -4.66 -14.58
C ILE A 106 5.95 -5.38 -15.87
N ARG A 107 5.87 -4.70 -17.02
CA ARG A 107 6.24 -5.28 -18.32
C ARG A 107 7.73 -5.62 -18.41
N ALA A 108 8.58 -4.71 -17.94
CA ALA A 108 10.03 -4.90 -17.94
C ALA A 108 10.47 -6.07 -17.05
N ALA A 109 9.75 -6.31 -15.94
CA ALA A 109 10.03 -7.38 -14.98
C ALA A 109 9.34 -8.73 -15.30
N ASP A 110 8.63 -8.82 -16.42
CA ASP A 110 7.80 -9.98 -16.81
C ASP A 110 6.82 -10.39 -15.69
N CYS A 111 6.27 -9.39 -15.02
CA CYS A 111 5.28 -9.57 -13.96
C CYS A 111 3.86 -9.31 -14.49
N THR A 112 2.86 -9.78 -13.74
CA THR A 112 1.44 -9.63 -14.12
C THR A 112 0.77 -8.44 -13.46
N ARG A 113 1.24 -8.06 -12.26
CA ARG A 113 0.65 -7.02 -11.43
C ARG A 113 1.67 -6.48 -10.43
N ALA A 114 1.47 -5.25 -9.94
CA ALA A 114 2.21 -4.75 -8.79
C ALA A 114 1.55 -5.17 -7.47
N VAL A 115 2.38 -5.33 -6.45
CA VAL A 115 1.97 -5.44 -5.05
C VAL A 115 2.60 -4.28 -4.28
N LEU A 116 1.77 -3.59 -3.50
CA LEU A 116 2.24 -2.46 -2.68
C LEU A 116 3.13 -2.97 -1.55
N VAL A 117 4.26 -2.30 -1.35
CA VAL A 117 5.09 -2.42 -0.15
C VAL A 117 4.96 -1.12 0.62
N GLY A 118 4.72 -1.18 1.93
CA GLY A 118 4.61 -0.01 2.79
C GLY A 118 5.00 -0.33 4.23
N HIS A 119 5.13 0.67 5.07
CA HIS A 119 5.30 0.49 6.52
C HIS A 119 3.96 0.76 7.21
N ASN A 120 3.29 -0.28 7.71
CA ASN A 120 1.85 -0.33 7.95
C ASN A 120 1.06 -0.18 6.64
N ALA A 121 1.45 -0.96 5.66
CA ALA A 121 1.08 -0.87 4.24
C ALA A 121 -0.42 -0.77 3.94
N PHE A 122 -1.30 -1.21 4.87
CA PHE A 122 -2.75 -1.09 4.72
C PHE A 122 -3.19 0.39 4.68
N PHE A 123 -2.47 1.28 5.37
CA PHE A 123 -2.76 2.71 5.39
C PHE A 123 -2.57 3.32 4.01
N ASP A 124 -1.39 3.13 3.42
CA ASP A 124 -1.07 3.62 2.08
C ASP A 124 -1.98 3.03 1.02
N LEU A 125 -2.25 1.72 1.12
CA LEU A 125 -3.13 1.01 0.20
C LEU A 125 -4.58 1.54 0.27
N ASN A 126 -5.07 1.88 1.46
CA ASN A 126 -6.41 2.46 1.62
C ASN A 126 -6.49 3.86 1.01
N PHE A 127 -5.50 4.72 1.24
CA PHE A 127 -5.45 6.05 0.61
C PHE A 127 -5.31 5.95 -0.90
N LEU A 128 -4.46 5.06 -1.40
CA LEU A 128 -4.31 4.81 -2.83
C LEU A 128 -5.64 4.36 -3.47
N ASN A 129 -6.32 3.39 -2.85
CA ASN A 129 -7.58 2.87 -3.37
C ASN A 129 -8.71 3.92 -3.30
N ALA A 130 -8.78 4.72 -2.23
CA ALA A 130 -9.75 5.80 -2.09
C ALA A 130 -9.50 6.90 -3.15
N ALA A 131 -8.25 7.29 -3.37
CA ALA A 131 -7.86 8.25 -4.40
C ALA A 131 -8.20 7.74 -5.81
N VAL A 132 -7.93 6.47 -6.10
CA VAL A 132 -8.29 5.82 -7.37
C VAL A 132 -9.79 5.86 -7.61
N ALA A 133 -10.60 5.54 -6.59
CA ALA A 133 -12.05 5.56 -6.69
C ALA A 133 -12.59 6.98 -6.89
N ARG A 134 -12.09 7.94 -6.13
CA ARG A 134 -12.48 9.35 -6.17
C ARG A 134 -12.13 10.01 -7.50
N ALA A 135 -10.92 9.80 -7.97
CA ALA A 135 -10.43 10.30 -9.26
C ALA A 135 -10.89 9.46 -10.47
N GLN A 136 -11.61 8.38 -10.26
CA GLN A 136 -12.09 7.44 -11.28
C GLN A 136 -10.98 6.90 -12.22
N VAL A 137 -9.76 6.77 -11.69
CA VAL A 137 -8.61 6.30 -12.46
C VAL A 137 -8.78 4.82 -12.80
N LYS A 138 -8.81 4.52 -14.09
CA LYS A 138 -8.96 3.16 -14.60
C LYS A 138 -7.63 2.41 -14.62
N ARG A 139 -7.70 1.07 -14.59
CA ARG A 139 -6.53 0.18 -14.73
C ARG A 139 -5.48 0.39 -13.63
N ASN A 140 -5.93 0.42 -12.36
CA ASN A 140 -5.02 0.38 -11.23
C ASN A 140 -4.08 -0.85 -11.36
N PRO A 141 -2.74 -0.65 -11.44
CA PRO A 141 -1.79 -1.74 -11.60
C PRO A 141 -1.55 -2.53 -10.31
N PHE A 142 -1.95 -1.99 -9.16
CA PHE A 142 -1.73 -2.62 -7.86
C PHE A 142 -2.78 -3.69 -7.56
N HIS A 143 -2.36 -4.68 -6.78
CA HIS A 143 -3.28 -5.66 -6.21
C HIS A 143 -4.23 -4.94 -5.22
N PRO A 144 -5.56 -5.18 -5.27
CA PRO A 144 -6.52 -4.36 -4.53
C PRO A 144 -6.44 -4.51 -3.00
N PHE A 145 -5.89 -5.61 -2.50
CA PHE A 145 -5.84 -5.90 -1.06
C PHE A 145 -4.57 -6.62 -0.59
N SER A 146 -3.70 -7.12 -1.50
CA SER A 146 -2.42 -7.72 -1.09
C SER A 146 -1.34 -6.66 -1.00
N SER A 147 -0.57 -6.71 0.08
CA SER A 147 0.58 -5.84 0.30
C SER A 147 1.70 -6.60 1.01
N PHE A 148 2.91 -6.07 0.93
CA PHE A 148 4.02 -6.42 1.83
C PHE A 148 4.16 -5.33 2.87
N ASP A 149 4.10 -5.71 4.14
CA ASP A 149 4.17 -4.79 5.26
C ASP A 149 5.53 -4.87 5.96
N THR A 150 6.31 -3.79 5.88
CA THR A 150 7.65 -3.75 6.48
C THR A 150 7.61 -3.58 7.99
N ALA A 151 6.52 -3.13 8.61
CA ALA A 151 6.36 -3.17 10.06
C ALA A 151 6.30 -4.62 10.56
N THR A 152 5.54 -5.48 9.86
CA THR A 152 5.51 -6.92 10.15
C THR A 152 6.87 -7.57 9.88
N LEU A 153 7.50 -7.29 8.74
CA LEU A 153 8.80 -7.85 8.39
C LEU A 153 9.90 -7.41 9.36
N GLY A 154 9.93 -6.13 9.75
CA GLY A 154 10.85 -5.59 10.75
C GLY A 154 10.61 -6.17 12.13
N GLY A 155 9.36 -6.41 12.50
CA GLY A 155 8.98 -7.12 13.72
C GLY A 155 9.54 -8.53 13.77
N VAL A 156 9.43 -9.28 12.66
CA VAL A 156 9.96 -10.66 12.55
C VAL A 156 11.48 -10.70 12.50
N ALA A 157 12.11 -9.81 11.72
CA ALA A 157 13.55 -9.87 11.49
C ALA A 157 14.38 -9.21 12.60
N PHE A 158 13.87 -8.10 13.18
CA PHE A 158 14.64 -7.22 14.08
C PHE A 158 13.92 -6.93 15.42
N GLY A 159 12.71 -7.43 15.64
CA GLY A 159 11.92 -7.12 16.83
C GLY A 159 11.44 -5.66 16.89
N GLN A 160 11.38 -4.96 15.74
CA GLN A 160 11.04 -3.54 15.66
C GLN A 160 9.94 -3.31 14.63
N THR A 161 8.92 -2.52 15.03
CA THR A 161 7.75 -2.23 14.19
C THR A 161 7.60 -0.74 13.85
N VAL A 162 8.47 0.12 14.37
CA VAL A 162 8.54 1.55 14.03
C VAL A 162 9.62 1.72 12.97
N LEU A 163 9.32 2.39 11.85
CA LEU A 163 10.21 2.49 10.69
C LEU A 163 11.63 2.91 11.06
N MET A 164 11.78 4.01 11.79
CA MET A 164 13.10 4.49 12.26
C MET A 164 13.86 3.40 13.03
N ARG A 165 13.20 2.74 13.98
CA ARG A 165 13.85 1.74 14.82
C ARG A 165 14.20 0.47 14.05
N ALA A 166 13.32 0.04 13.13
CA ALA A 166 13.57 -1.09 12.26
C ALA A 166 14.72 -0.82 11.29
N THR A 167 14.78 0.38 10.71
CA THR A 167 15.86 0.85 9.84
C THR A 167 17.21 0.83 10.57
N LEU A 168 17.29 1.42 11.76
CA LEU A 168 18.51 1.41 12.58
C LEU A 168 18.91 -0.01 13.01
N ALA A 169 17.94 -0.85 13.43
CA ALA A 169 18.21 -2.23 13.80
C ALA A 169 18.67 -3.10 12.61
N ALA A 170 18.26 -2.74 11.40
CA ALA A 170 18.75 -3.35 10.16
C ALA A 170 20.18 -2.89 9.76
N GLY A 171 20.81 -1.98 10.51
CA GLY A 171 22.12 -1.41 10.22
C GLY A 171 22.10 -0.34 9.12
N LEU A 172 20.94 0.25 8.85
CA LEU A 172 20.76 1.30 7.86
C LEU A 172 20.79 2.69 8.53
N GLU A 173 21.13 3.72 7.76
CA GLU A 173 21.14 5.10 8.22
C GLU A 173 19.73 5.69 8.33
N TRP A 174 19.55 6.61 9.30
CA TRP A 174 18.33 7.39 9.49
C TRP A 174 18.65 8.87 9.66
N ASP A 175 18.01 9.70 8.85
CA ASP A 175 18.07 11.16 8.99
C ASP A 175 16.74 11.68 9.53
N THR A 176 16.74 12.12 10.78
CA THR A 176 15.54 12.65 11.44
C THR A 176 15.04 13.96 10.81
N ALA A 177 15.93 14.73 10.17
CA ALA A 177 15.54 15.99 9.53
C ALA A 177 14.75 15.77 8.23
N SER A 178 14.95 14.63 7.57
CA SER A 178 14.25 14.25 6.34
C SER A 178 13.01 13.40 6.58
N ALA A 179 12.80 12.91 7.80
CA ALA A 179 11.64 12.10 8.19
C ALA A 179 10.33 12.88 7.98
N HIS A 180 9.25 12.12 7.74
CA HIS A 180 7.91 12.65 7.39
C HIS A 180 7.86 13.38 6.04
N SER A 181 8.69 12.94 5.10
CA SER A 181 8.53 13.21 3.68
C SER A 181 8.26 11.88 2.99
N ALA A 182 7.17 11.78 2.22
CA ALA A 182 6.81 10.53 1.57
C ALA A 182 7.96 9.92 0.76
N ALA A 183 8.80 10.74 0.11
CA ALA A 183 9.96 10.24 -0.62
C ALA A 183 11.00 9.60 0.30
N TYR A 184 11.35 10.23 1.41
CA TYR A 184 12.34 9.71 2.35
C TYR A 184 11.83 8.44 3.05
N ASP A 185 10.59 8.45 3.54
CA ASP A 185 10.02 7.32 4.27
C ASP A 185 9.80 6.13 3.33
N ALA A 186 9.40 6.36 2.06
CA ALA A 186 9.36 5.33 1.02
C ALA A 186 10.75 4.75 0.72
N GLU A 187 11.79 5.57 0.65
CA GLU A 187 13.17 5.10 0.44
C GLU A 187 13.68 4.26 1.60
N ARG A 188 13.42 4.67 2.85
CA ARG A 188 13.78 3.86 4.03
C ARG A 188 13.00 2.56 4.09
N THR A 189 11.71 2.60 3.75
CA THR A 189 10.86 1.41 3.62
C THR A 189 11.41 0.46 2.54
N ALA A 190 11.86 0.99 1.40
CA ALA A 190 12.47 0.20 0.33
C ALA A 190 13.78 -0.46 0.79
N ASP A 191 14.66 0.30 1.43
CA ASP A 191 15.94 -0.21 1.95
C ASP A 191 15.72 -1.30 3.01
N LEU A 192 14.75 -1.11 3.92
CA LEU A 192 14.37 -2.10 4.93
C LEU A 192 13.81 -3.37 4.27
N PHE A 193 12.89 -3.24 3.30
CA PHE A 193 12.34 -4.37 2.56
C PHE A 193 13.41 -5.16 1.83
N CYS A 194 14.30 -4.47 1.11
CA CYS A 194 15.42 -5.11 0.41
C CYS A 194 16.35 -5.85 1.38
N THR A 195 16.68 -5.22 2.52
CA THR A 195 17.56 -5.81 3.55
C THR A 195 16.95 -7.11 4.09
N VAL A 196 15.68 -7.10 4.48
CA VAL A 196 15.00 -8.31 4.97
C VAL A 196 14.96 -9.38 3.88
N CYS A 197 14.52 -9.02 2.66
CA CYS A 197 14.47 -9.96 1.55
C CYS A 197 15.84 -10.61 1.26
N ASN A 198 16.92 -9.83 1.34
CA ASN A 198 18.28 -10.32 1.07
C ASN A 198 18.78 -11.24 2.20
N GLN A 199 18.50 -10.91 3.47
CA GLN A 199 18.82 -11.79 4.61
C GLN A 199 18.09 -13.12 4.54
N PHE A 200 16.86 -13.15 4.03
CA PHE A 200 16.05 -14.35 3.86
C PHE A 200 16.25 -15.06 2.50
N GLN A 201 17.20 -14.63 1.68
CA GLN A 201 17.44 -15.24 0.35
C GLN A 201 17.73 -16.75 0.45
N GLY A 202 18.56 -17.18 1.39
CA GLY A 202 18.86 -18.59 1.58
C GLY A 202 17.64 -19.44 1.95
N VAL A 203 16.72 -18.88 2.76
CA VAL A 203 15.43 -19.51 3.09
C VAL A 203 14.55 -19.65 1.84
N PHE A 204 14.48 -18.59 1.05
CA PHE A 204 13.74 -18.60 -0.21
C PHE A 204 14.28 -19.65 -1.19
N GLU A 205 15.60 -19.72 -1.38
CA GLU A 205 16.23 -20.71 -2.25
C GLU A 205 16.02 -22.16 -1.76
N ALA A 206 16.10 -22.38 -0.45
CA ALA A 206 15.80 -23.69 0.13
C ALA A 206 14.35 -24.10 -0.12
N SER A 207 13.40 -23.14 0.01
CA SER A 207 11.98 -23.36 -0.29
C SER A 207 11.75 -23.69 -1.76
N ARG A 208 12.43 -23.01 -2.69
CA ARG A 208 12.35 -23.30 -4.14
C ARG A 208 12.85 -24.73 -4.45
N ARG A 209 13.98 -25.13 -3.87
CA ARG A 209 14.51 -26.49 -4.04
C ARG A 209 13.51 -27.55 -3.53
N ARG A 210 12.88 -27.30 -2.38
CA ARG A 210 11.88 -28.21 -1.82
C ARG A 210 10.66 -28.33 -2.75
N LEU A 211 10.11 -27.21 -3.23
CA LEU A 211 8.98 -27.23 -4.15
C LEU A 211 9.31 -27.94 -5.46
N ALA A 212 10.52 -27.73 -6.02
CA ALA A 212 10.97 -28.40 -7.23
C ALA A 212 11.10 -29.93 -7.04
N SER A 213 11.41 -30.40 -5.82
CA SER A 213 11.50 -31.83 -5.51
C SER A 213 10.14 -32.50 -5.28
N MET A 214 9.09 -31.74 -5.01
CA MET A 214 7.73 -32.28 -4.79
C MET A 214 6.97 -32.58 -6.09
N GLY A 215 7.52 -32.17 -7.25
CA GLY A 215 6.81 -32.29 -8.55
C GLY A 215 5.68 -31.27 -8.71
N PRO A 216 4.90 -31.38 -9.77
CA PRO A 216 3.73 -30.52 -9.96
C PRO A 216 2.78 -30.70 -8.77
N LEU A 217 2.48 -29.63 -8.05
CA LEU A 217 1.40 -29.65 -7.07
C LEU A 217 0.09 -29.84 -7.86
N GLU A 218 -0.63 -30.92 -7.61
CA GLU A 218 -2.01 -31.03 -8.01
C GLU A 218 -2.80 -29.95 -7.25
N VAL A 219 -2.94 -28.79 -7.87
CA VAL A 219 -3.85 -27.76 -7.37
C VAL A 219 -5.24 -28.25 -7.77
N GLU A 220 -5.99 -28.75 -6.80
CA GLU A 220 -7.42 -28.93 -7.03
C GLU A 220 -7.97 -27.60 -7.57
N PRO A 221 -8.75 -27.62 -8.67
CA PRO A 221 -9.37 -26.41 -9.18
C PRO A 221 -10.18 -25.80 -8.03
N SER A 222 -9.89 -24.55 -7.70
CA SER A 222 -10.74 -23.79 -6.76
C SER A 222 -12.19 -24.04 -7.15
N PRO A 223 -13.09 -24.38 -6.22
CA PRO A 223 -14.48 -24.57 -6.57
C PRO A 223 -14.93 -23.32 -7.30
N THR A 224 -15.24 -23.52 -8.58
CA THR A 224 -15.77 -22.47 -9.46
C THR A 224 -16.92 -21.84 -8.74
N GLY A 225 -16.84 -20.53 -8.53
CA GLY A 225 -17.75 -19.74 -7.72
C GLY A 225 -19.21 -20.11 -7.98
N GLU A 226 -19.83 -20.69 -6.99
CA GLU A 226 -21.27 -20.59 -6.84
C GLU A 226 -21.56 -19.10 -6.62
N ALA A 227 -22.36 -18.58 -7.55
CA ALA A 227 -22.89 -17.22 -7.50
C ALA A 227 -23.46 -16.97 -6.10
N SER A 228 -23.01 -15.92 -5.44
CA SER A 228 -23.64 -15.44 -4.23
C SER A 228 -25.15 -15.36 -4.45
N PRO A 229 -25.98 -15.95 -3.58
CA PRO A 229 -27.41 -15.81 -3.71
C PRO A 229 -27.76 -14.34 -3.60
N THR A 230 -28.32 -13.80 -4.66
CA THR A 230 -28.98 -12.48 -4.66
C THR A 230 -30.01 -12.48 -3.55
N ARG A 231 -29.72 -11.70 -2.51
CA ARG A 231 -30.66 -11.46 -1.42
C ARG A 231 -31.81 -10.65 -2.01
N GLU A 232 -32.91 -11.31 -2.35
CA GLU A 232 -34.17 -10.66 -2.66
C GLU A 232 -34.61 -9.84 -1.45
N VAL A 233 -34.61 -8.53 -1.62
CA VAL A 233 -35.23 -7.60 -0.67
C VAL A 233 -36.73 -7.63 -0.98
N SER A 234 -37.49 -8.37 -0.17
CA SER A 234 -38.94 -8.29 -0.21
C SER A 234 -39.40 -6.93 0.30
N PRO A 235 -40.29 -6.24 -0.43
CA PRO A 235 -40.94 -5.04 0.07
C PRO A 235 -42.14 -5.41 0.92
N SER A 236 -42.09 -5.20 2.19
CA SER A 236 -43.30 -5.26 3.03
C SER A 236 -43.15 -4.28 4.21
N GLY A 237 -44.02 -3.33 4.26
CA GLY A 237 -45.05 -3.09 5.18
C GLY A 237 -45.26 -1.60 5.39
N GLU A 238 -46.45 -1.17 5.07
CA GLU A 238 -47.00 0.17 5.31
C GLU A 238 -47.02 0.55 6.80
N PRO A 239 -47.01 1.85 7.15
CA PRO A 239 -47.06 2.31 8.51
C PRO A 239 -48.51 2.32 9.05
N SER A 240 -48.77 1.62 10.12
CA SER A 240 -50.01 1.78 10.89
C SER A 240 -49.88 2.94 11.87
N SER A 241 -50.77 3.90 11.71
CA SER A 241 -51.08 5.02 12.60
C SER A 241 -51.75 4.50 13.90
N SER A 242 -51.33 4.99 15.07
CA SER A 242 -52.22 5.22 16.22
C SER A 242 -51.58 6.16 17.23
N SER A 243 -52.10 7.35 17.29
CA SER A 243 -52.57 8.23 18.41
C SER A 243 -51.87 8.14 19.78
N ASP A 244 -51.41 9.30 20.18
CA ASP A 244 -51.24 9.98 21.46
C ASP A 244 -52.30 9.67 22.56
N PRO A 245 -52.18 10.05 23.89
CA PRO A 245 -51.42 11.17 24.47
C PRO A 245 -50.89 11.01 25.93
N SER A 246 -50.15 12.07 26.35
CA SER A 246 -50.01 12.60 27.76
C SER A 246 -49.17 11.84 28.79
N ALA A 247 -48.29 12.39 29.61
CA ALA A 247 -48.24 13.62 30.37
C ALA A 247 -46.89 13.71 31.15
N SER A 248 -46.40 14.93 31.23
CA SER A 248 -45.79 15.60 32.42
C SER A 248 -44.67 15.01 33.27
N GLY A 249 -43.60 15.80 33.47
CA GLY A 249 -42.79 15.81 34.68
C GLY A 249 -41.31 16.14 34.51
N ALA A 250 -40.96 17.42 34.52
CA ALA A 250 -39.64 17.86 35.00
C ALA A 250 -39.69 17.93 36.55
N PRO A 251 -38.57 18.04 37.32
CA PRO A 251 -37.56 19.07 37.20
C PRO A 251 -36.11 18.62 37.51
N GLU A 252 -35.24 19.52 37.12
CA GLU A 252 -33.86 19.75 37.60
C GLU A 252 -33.62 19.62 39.12
N PRO A 253 -32.35 19.66 39.64
CA PRO A 253 -31.28 20.60 39.24
C PRO A 253 -30.04 19.91 38.62
#